data_f5ea05cf112ed249046b15841486c18e
#
_entry.id   f5ea05cf112ed249046b15841486c18e
#
_cell.length_a   1.000
_cell.length_b   1.000
_cell.length_c   1.000
_cell.angle_alpha   90.00
_cell.angle_beta   90.00
_cell.angle_gamma   90.00
#
_symmetry.space_group_name_H-M   'P 1'
#
loop_
_entity.id
_entity.type
_entity.pdbx_description
1 polymer ?
#
loop_
_entity_poly.entity_id
_entity_poly.type
_entity_poly.pdbx_seq_one_letter_code
_entity_poly.pdbx_strand_id
1 'polypeptide(L)'
;MNKLIITVLLCCPIIFFSCTNTPWHKEQAEVFLSKGVSLIEAGQFNNALKELMEAEKYSSGDPKIHYYLGIAYIGKGLRDKAVDEFKKAISLKENYSEAHNYLGVLYMDMELWDEAIAEFDKALANDIYDTPSFSLYNSGWAYYSKKDYQHALIQNQKALQRDPGAILRPQIDKNIGLIYLDQANLSEAIRHFNIAVELSPSLYDAQLFLGETYLKIQDKANAKKAFQAVIKYSPQSAYGIKAKEHLQSIK
;
A
#
# COMPACT_ATOMS: atom_id res chain seq x y z
N MET A 1 -52.42 -5.18 -67.08
CA MET A 1 -51.15 -5.85 -66.76
C MET A 1 -50.32 -4.87 -65.93
N ASN A 2 -50.43 -4.90 -64.56
CA ASN A 2 -49.71 -4.03 -63.66
C ASN A 2 -48.42 -4.75 -63.22
N LYS A 3 -47.31 -4.19 -63.59
CA LYS A 3 -45.97 -4.65 -63.04
C LYS A 3 -45.72 -4.01 -61.66
N LEU A 4 -45.76 -4.84 -60.65
CA LEU A 4 -45.35 -4.48 -59.30
C LEU A 4 -43.84 -4.44 -59.23
N ILE A 5 -43.27 -3.27 -59.03
CA ILE A 5 -41.83 -3.08 -58.76
C ILE A 5 -41.63 -3.24 -57.28
N ILE A 6 -41.05 -4.35 -56.82
CA ILE A 6 -40.60 -4.57 -55.41
C ILE A 6 -39.26 -3.96 -55.26
N THR A 7 -39.22 -2.81 -54.58
CA THR A 7 -37.95 -2.18 -54.14
C THR A 7 -37.45 -2.87 -52.86
N VAL A 8 -36.46 -3.73 -52.99
CA VAL A 8 -35.76 -4.33 -51.84
C VAL A 8 -34.84 -3.30 -51.25
N LEU A 9 -35.23 -2.71 -50.10
CA LEU A 9 -34.37 -1.90 -49.27
C LEU A 9 -33.37 -2.84 -48.57
N LEU A 10 -32.12 -2.88 -49.07
CA LEU A 10 -31.00 -3.48 -48.37
C LEU A 10 -30.67 -2.60 -47.16
N CYS A 11 -31.19 -2.93 -45.98
CA CYS A 11 -30.66 -2.44 -44.71
C CYS A 11 -29.29 -3.06 -44.49
N CYS A 12 -28.21 -2.34 -44.87
CA CYS A 12 -26.87 -2.62 -44.37
C CYS A 12 -26.87 -2.36 -42.85
N PRO A 13 -26.63 -3.34 -41.99
CA PRO A 13 -26.34 -3.04 -40.61
C PRO A 13 -25.00 -2.31 -40.58
N ILE A 14 -25.02 -1.01 -40.20
CA ILE A 14 -23.83 -0.26 -39.86
C ILE A 14 -23.32 -0.91 -38.56
N ILE A 15 -22.43 -1.88 -38.72
CA ILE A 15 -21.65 -2.42 -37.59
C ILE A 15 -20.69 -1.29 -37.19
N PHE A 16 -21.08 -0.56 -36.13
CA PHE A 16 -20.14 0.27 -35.43
C PHE A 16 -19.10 -0.66 -34.77
N PHE A 17 -18.09 -1.06 -35.54
CA PHE A 17 -16.87 -1.57 -34.95
C PHE A 17 -16.30 -0.43 -34.11
N SER A 18 -16.41 -0.57 -32.79
CA SER A 18 -15.69 0.27 -31.84
C SER A 18 -14.20 0.16 -32.21
N CYS A 19 -13.66 1.18 -32.89
CA CYS A 19 -12.28 1.23 -33.39
C CYS A 19 -11.23 1.44 -32.28
N THR A 20 -11.54 1.11 -31.03
CA THR A 20 -10.66 1.39 -29.87
C THR A 20 -9.53 0.37 -29.69
N ASN A 21 -9.38 -0.62 -30.57
CA ASN A 21 -8.40 -1.72 -30.38
C ASN A 21 -7.42 -1.87 -31.53
N THR A 22 -7.15 -0.80 -32.28
CA THR A 22 -6.11 -0.83 -33.32
C THR A 22 -4.71 -0.77 -32.71
N PRO A 23 -3.66 -1.31 -33.37
CA PRO A 23 -2.28 -1.21 -32.89
C PRO A 23 -1.87 0.25 -32.59
N TRP A 24 -2.33 1.21 -33.39
CA TRP A 24 -2.09 2.63 -33.18
C TRP A 24 -2.70 3.15 -31.86
N HIS A 25 -3.93 2.77 -31.52
CA HIS A 25 -4.57 3.17 -30.26
C HIS A 25 -3.79 2.62 -29.06
N LYS A 26 -3.34 1.37 -29.13
CA LYS A 26 -2.52 0.78 -28.06
C LYS A 26 -1.20 1.50 -27.88
N GLU A 27 -0.53 1.84 -28.97
CA GLU A 27 0.72 2.60 -28.97
C GLU A 27 0.52 3.98 -28.34
N GLN A 28 -0.54 4.72 -28.72
CA GLN A 28 -0.87 6.00 -28.12
C GLN A 28 -1.18 5.88 -26.62
N ALA A 29 -1.97 4.88 -26.23
CA ALA A 29 -2.26 4.62 -24.82
C ALA A 29 -0.99 4.39 -24.02
N GLU A 30 -0.05 3.58 -24.53
CA GLU A 30 1.23 3.29 -23.86
C GLU A 30 2.11 4.54 -23.72
N VAL A 31 2.15 5.42 -24.75
CA VAL A 31 2.87 6.69 -24.65
C VAL A 31 2.33 7.57 -23.53
N PHE A 32 1.01 7.76 -23.47
CA PHE A 32 0.38 8.57 -22.43
C PHE A 32 0.50 7.91 -21.05
N LEU A 33 0.36 6.57 -20.95
CA LEU A 33 0.56 5.81 -19.74
C LEU A 33 1.99 6.00 -19.19
N SER A 34 3.01 5.78 -20.03
CA SER A 34 4.41 5.95 -19.64
C SER A 34 4.70 7.36 -19.12
N LYS A 35 4.17 8.39 -19.80
CA LYS A 35 4.29 9.77 -19.37
C LYS A 35 3.58 10.03 -18.03
N GLY A 36 2.37 9.45 -17.85
CA GLY A 36 1.62 9.52 -16.59
C GLY A 36 2.39 8.89 -15.43
N VAL A 37 2.99 7.71 -15.65
CA VAL A 37 3.83 7.02 -14.65
C VAL A 37 5.03 7.87 -14.24
N SER A 38 5.76 8.41 -15.20
CA SER A 38 6.91 9.29 -14.94
C SER A 38 6.52 10.55 -14.14
N LEU A 39 5.33 11.11 -14.40
CA LEU A 39 4.79 12.24 -13.64
C LEU A 39 4.39 11.86 -12.21
N ILE A 40 3.89 10.63 -11.97
CA ILE A 40 3.65 10.10 -10.62
C ILE A 40 4.97 10.03 -9.85
N GLU A 41 6.01 9.45 -10.44
CA GLU A 41 7.34 9.36 -9.83
C GLU A 41 7.93 10.73 -9.48
N ALA A 42 7.63 11.74 -10.30
CA ALA A 42 8.00 13.15 -10.05
C ALA A 42 7.07 13.87 -9.04
N GLY A 43 6.05 13.19 -8.47
CA GLY A 43 5.08 13.80 -7.56
C GLY A 43 4.10 14.78 -8.22
N GLN A 44 4.05 14.82 -9.56
CA GLN A 44 3.22 15.75 -10.34
C GLN A 44 1.82 15.16 -10.62
N PHE A 45 1.08 14.84 -9.59
CA PHE A 45 -0.17 14.06 -9.69
C PHE A 45 -1.25 14.71 -10.57
N ASN A 46 -1.37 16.05 -10.61
CA ASN A 46 -2.32 16.72 -11.50
C ASN A 46 -2.00 16.49 -12.97
N ASN A 47 -0.72 16.58 -13.32
CA ASN A 47 -0.26 16.35 -14.69
C ASN A 47 -0.36 14.86 -15.03
N ALA A 48 -0.03 13.98 -14.09
CA ALA A 48 -0.19 12.53 -14.25
C ALA A 48 -1.64 12.14 -14.57
N LEU A 49 -2.62 12.65 -13.80
CA LEU A 49 -4.05 12.40 -14.06
C LEU A 49 -4.44 12.82 -15.47
N LYS A 50 -3.97 13.98 -15.95
CA LYS A 50 -4.26 14.46 -17.30
C LYS A 50 -3.75 13.48 -18.38
N GLU A 51 -2.50 13.04 -18.26
CA GLU A 51 -1.92 12.11 -19.23
C GLU A 51 -2.59 10.71 -19.14
N LEU A 52 -2.87 10.21 -17.93
CA LEU A 52 -3.53 8.93 -17.74
C LEU A 52 -4.98 8.92 -18.26
N MET A 53 -5.72 10.02 -18.12
CA MET A 53 -7.05 10.18 -18.71
C MET A 53 -6.99 10.25 -20.23
N GLU A 54 -5.91 10.79 -20.84
CA GLU A 54 -5.70 10.67 -22.27
C GLU A 54 -5.42 9.22 -22.65
N ALA A 55 -4.59 8.48 -21.90
CA ALA A 55 -4.36 7.05 -22.13
C ALA A 55 -5.68 6.24 -22.10
N GLU A 56 -6.57 6.53 -21.15
CA GLU A 56 -7.87 5.87 -21.01
C GLU A 56 -8.75 6.05 -22.25
N LYS A 57 -8.72 7.21 -22.91
CA LYS A 57 -9.49 7.43 -24.16
C LYS A 57 -9.07 6.49 -25.29
N TYR A 58 -7.80 6.11 -25.32
CA TYR A 58 -7.25 5.21 -26.33
C TYR A 58 -7.42 3.73 -25.95
N SER A 59 -7.39 3.39 -24.64
CA SER A 59 -7.46 2.02 -24.15
C SER A 59 -8.16 1.93 -22.79
N SER A 60 -9.47 2.13 -22.77
CA SER A 60 -10.26 2.09 -21.53
C SER A 60 -10.36 0.70 -20.88
N GLY A 61 -9.94 -0.36 -21.58
CA GLY A 61 -9.89 -1.74 -21.08
C GLY A 61 -8.52 -2.17 -20.57
N ASP A 62 -7.54 -1.28 -20.48
CA ASP A 62 -6.24 -1.62 -19.93
C ASP A 62 -6.22 -1.46 -18.39
N PRO A 63 -6.09 -2.56 -17.62
CA PRO A 63 -6.09 -2.50 -16.16
C PRO A 63 -4.94 -1.64 -15.59
N LYS A 64 -3.82 -1.50 -16.32
CA LYS A 64 -2.69 -0.68 -15.87
C LYS A 64 -3.05 0.80 -15.79
N ILE A 65 -3.84 1.29 -16.74
CA ILE A 65 -4.25 2.70 -16.76
C ILE A 65 -5.06 3.01 -15.50
N HIS A 66 -6.04 2.16 -15.16
CA HIS A 66 -6.85 2.32 -13.96
C HIS A 66 -6.03 2.17 -12.67
N TYR A 67 -5.08 1.25 -12.65
CA TYR A 67 -4.15 1.11 -11.53
C TYR A 67 -3.35 2.41 -11.29
N TYR A 68 -2.78 3.01 -12.33
CA TYR A 68 -2.01 4.25 -12.19
C TYR A 68 -2.89 5.49 -11.95
N LEU A 69 -4.12 5.51 -12.46
CA LEU A 69 -5.12 6.53 -12.08
C LEU A 69 -5.40 6.45 -10.58
N GLY A 70 -5.58 5.25 -10.03
CA GLY A 70 -5.73 5.02 -8.58
C GLY A 70 -4.56 5.59 -7.78
N ILE A 71 -3.31 5.30 -8.19
CA ILE A 71 -2.10 5.86 -7.54
C ILE A 71 -2.08 7.39 -7.62
N ALA A 72 -2.39 7.96 -8.77
CA ALA A 72 -2.42 9.41 -8.93
C ALA A 72 -3.50 10.08 -8.07
N TYR A 73 -4.67 9.43 -7.89
CA TYR A 73 -5.72 9.90 -6.99
C TYR A 73 -5.30 9.79 -5.51
N ILE A 74 -4.56 8.74 -5.10
CA ILE A 74 -3.96 8.68 -3.75
C ILE A 74 -3.05 9.90 -3.54
N GLY A 75 -2.15 10.19 -4.47
CA GLY A 75 -1.24 11.33 -4.39
C GLY A 75 -1.96 12.69 -4.31
N LYS A 76 -3.22 12.74 -4.75
CA LYS A 76 -4.10 13.91 -4.60
C LYS A 76 -4.94 13.90 -3.32
N GLY A 77 -4.88 12.85 -2.52
CA GLY A 77 -5.75 12.66 -1.35
C GLY A 77 -7.21 12.36 -1.69
N LEU A 78 -7.51 11.96 -2.93
CA LEU A 78 -8.86 11.64 -3.41
C LEU A 78 -9.14 10.14 -3.28
N ARG A 79 -9.26 9.67 -2.03
CA ARG A 79 -9.33 8.24 -1.68
C ARG A 79 -10.49 7.51 -2.36
N ASP A 80 -11.69 8.08 -2.37
CA ASP A 80 -12.87 7.43 -2.97
C ASP A 80 -12.65 7.15 -4.46
N LYS A 81 -12.08 8.14 -5.19
CA LYS A 81 -11.75 7.95 -6.60
C LYS A 81 -10.67 6.89 -6.81
N ALA A 82 -9.69 6.83 -5.92
CA ALA A 82 -8.66 5.79 -5.97
C ALA A 82 -9.27 4.39 -5.79
N VAL A 83 -10.20 4.22 -4.85
CA VAL A 83 -10.94 2.97 -4.65
C VAL A 83 -11.68 2.55 -5.92
N ASP A 84 -12.38 3.46 -6.58
CA ASP A 84 -13.13 3.18 -7.81
C ASP A 84 -12.19 2.72 -8.93
N GLU A 85 -11.05 3.38 -9.09
CA GLU A 85 -10.07 3.04 -10.12
C GLU A 85 -9.40 1.69 -9.86
N PHE A 86 -9.02 1.37 -8.60
CA PHE A 86 -8.47 0.04 -8.29
C PHE A 86 -9.51 -1.06 -8.49
N LYS A 87 -10.78 -0.84 -8.11
CA LYS A 87 -11.86 -1.78 -8.38
C LYS A 87 -12.04 -2.00 -9.89
N LYS A 88 -11.93 -0.96 -10.70
CA LYS A 88 -11.99 -1.06 -12.15
C LYS A 88 -10.79 -1.83 -12.71
N ALA A 89 -9.57 -1.57 -12.24
CA ALA A 89 -8.38 -2.34 -12.60
C ALA A 89 -8.55 -3.84 -12.30
N ILE A 90 -9.07 -4.18 -11.11
CA ILE A 90 -9.35 -5.54 -10.68
C ILE A 90 -10.45 -6.19 -11.55
N SER A 91 -11.52 -5.47 -11.89
CA SER A 91 -12.56 -5.98 -12.76
C SER A 91 -12.06 -6.34 -14.18
N LEU A 92 -11.01 -5.66 -14.64
CA LEU A 92 -10.36 -5.92 -15.92
C LEU A 92 -9.28 -7.01 -15.84
N LYS A 93 -8.67 -7.19 -14.68
CA LYS A 93 -7.65 -8.22 -14.39
C LYS A 93 -7.84 -8.72 -12.96
N GLU A 94 -8.61 -9.80 -12.79
CA GLU A 94 -9.02 -10.33 -11.49
C GLU A 94 -7.82 -10.64 -10.54
N ASN A 95 -6.71 -11.15 -11.07
CA ASN A 95 -5.51 -11.47 -10.29
C ASN A 95 -4.47 -10.34 -10.30
N TYR A 96 -4.91 -9.07 -10.25
CA TYR A 96 -4.00 -7.92 -10.22
C TYR A 96 -3.53 -7.64 -8.80
N SER A 97 -2.51 -8.35 -8.35
CA SER A 97 -2.02 -8.34 -6.96
C SER A 97 -1.69 -6.95 -6.44
N GLU A 98 -1.05 -6.10 -7.26
CA GLU A 98 -0.70 -4.74 -6.87
C GLU A 98 -1.95 -3.88 -6.62
N ALA A 99 -2.98 -4.04 -7.47
CA ALA A 99 -4.24 -3.30 -7.31
C ALA A 99 -4.99 -3.77 -6.06
N HIS A 100 -5.02 -5.09 -5.79
CA HIS A 100 -5.56 -5.62 -4.54
C HIS A 100 -4.81 -5.10 -3.32
N ASN A 101 -3.47 -5.08 -3.35
CA ASN A 101 -2.69 -4.54 -2.23
C ASN A 101 -3.01 -3.06 -1.97
N TYR A 102 -3.05 -2.22 -3.01
CA TYR A 102 -3.40 -0.80 -2.82
C TYR A 102 -4.84 -0.59 -2.34
N LEU A 103 -5.80 -1.39 -2.83
CA LEU A 103 -7.18 -1.35 -2.36
C LEU A 103 -7.26 -1.75 -0.88
N GLY A 104 -6.52 -2.78 -0.48
CA GLY A 104 -6.40 -3.18 0.92
C GLY A 104 -5.84 -2.07 1.81
N VAL A 105 -4.80 -1.35 1.36
CA VAL A 105 -4.25 -0.19 2.09
C VAL A 105 -5.29 0.93 2.24
N LEU A 106 -6.07 1.21 1.19
CA LEU A 106 -7.15 2.20 1.29
C LEU A 106 -8.24 1.79 2.28
N TYR A 107 -8.60 0.50 2.32
CA TYR A 107 -9.53 -0.01 3.32
C TYR A 107 -8.96 0.08 4.74
N MET A 108 -7.65 -0.14 4.95
CA MET A 108 -6.99 0.12 6.24
C MET A 108 -7.10 1.59 6.66
N ASP A 109 -6.89 2.53 5.75
CA ASP A 109 -7.05 3.96 6.00
C ASP A 109 -8.49 4.35 6.41
N MET A 110 -9.46 3.53 6.02
CA MET A 110 -10.88 3.66 6.38
C MET A 110 -11.25 2.84 7.62
N GLU A 111 -10.29 2.18 8.27
CA GLU A 111 -10.48 1.26 9.40
C GLU A 111 -11.37 0.04 9.07
N LEU A 112 -11.51 -0.28 7.78
CA LEU A 112 -12.23 -1.45 7.27
C LEU A 112 -11.29 -2.66 7.23
N TRP A 113 -10.95 -3.16 8.42
CA TRP A 113 -9.87 -4.14 8.59
C TRP A 113 -10.15 -5.48 7.91
N ASP A 114 -11.41 -5.96 7.93
CA ASP A 114 -11.78 -7.23 7.32
C ASP A 114 -11.74 -7.16 5.80
N GLU A 115 -12.20 -6.07 5.22
CA GLU A 115 -12.11 -5.79 3.80
C GLU A 115 -10.65 -5.66 3.36
N ALA A 116 -9.82 -4.99 4.16
CA ALA A 116 -8.39 -4.87 3.89
C ALA A 116 -7.70 -6.23 3.85
N ILE A 117 -7.95 -7.09 4.86
CA ILE A 117 -7.38 -8.44 4.92
C ILE A 117 -7.83 -9.26 3.70
N ALA A 118 -9.10 -9.20 3.33
CA ALA A 118 -9.61 -9.92 2.17
C ALA A 118 -8.92 -9.50 0.86
N GLU A 119 -8.63 -8.22 0.69
CA GLU A 119 -7.89 -7.75 -0.49
C GLU A 119 -6.41 -8.17 -0.45
N PHE A 120 -5.75 -8.15 0.72
CA PHE A 120 -4.39 -8.68 0.83
C PHE A 120 -4.32 -10.18 0.54
N ASP A 121 -5.30 -10.96 0.98
CA ASP A 121 -5.37 -12.39 0.69
C ASP A 121 -5.52 -12.65 -0.81
N LYS A 122 -6.33 -11.86 -1.53
CA LYS A 122 -6.43 -11.92 -3.00
C LYS A 122 -5.11 -11.54 -3.68
N ALA A 123 -4.41 -10.52 -3.19
CA ALA A 123 -3.09 -10.16 -3.71
C ALA A 123 -2.09 -11.32 -3.56
N LEU A 124 -2.14 -12.03 -2.44
CA LEU A 124 -1.25 -13.14 -2.09
C LEU A 124 -1.63 -14.47 -2.74
N ALA A 125 -2.84 -14.59 -3.29
CA ALA A 125 -3.29 -15.79 -4.01
C ALA A 125 -2.59 -15.98 -5.37
N ASN A 126 -1.91 -14.96 -5.88
CA ASN A 126 -1.15 -15.00 -7.11
C ASN A 126 0.30 -15.42 -6.84
N ASP A 127 0.69 -16.60 -7.25
CA ASP A 127 2.03 -17.17 -7.01
C ASP A 127 3.18 -16.38 -7.66
N ILE A 128 2.89 -15.61 -8.70
CA ILE A 128 3.87 -14.78 -9.43
C ILE A 128 3.87 -13.31 -8.98
N TYR A 129 3.28 -13.01 -7.82
CA TYR A 129 3.31 -11.66 -7.27
C TYR A 129 4.73 -11.28 -6.83
N ASP A 130 5.29 -10.21 -7.42
CA ASP A 130 6.70 -9.83 -7.24
C ASP A 130 7.01 -9.30 -5.84
N THR A 131 6.03 -8.69 -5.16
CA THR A 131 6.25 -8.00 -3.89
C THR A 131 5.29 -8.46 -2.77
N PRO A 132 5.19 -9.78 -2.50
CA PRO A 132 4.24 -10.31 -1.52
C PRO A 132 4.51 -9.84 -0.08
N SER A 133 5.76 -9.45 0.23
CA SER A 133 6.16 -8.96 1.56
C SER A 133 5.38 -7.71 1.98
N PHE A 134 5.01 -6.84 1.03
CA PHE A 134 4.19 -5.65 1.33
C PHE A 134 2.77 -6.04 1.76
N SER A 135 2.11 -6.93 1.01
CA SER A 135 0.76 -7.41 1.37
C SER A 135 0.76 -8.17 2.70
N LEU A 136 1.79 -9.00 2.95
CA LEU A 136 1.95 -9.71 4.21
C LEU A 136 2.15 -8.76 5.40
N TYR A 137 3.01 -7.75 5.24
CA TYR A 137 3.24 -6.72 6.24
C TYR A 137 1.96 -5.92 6.54
N ASN A 138 1.24 -5.49 5.51
CA ASN A 138 0.00 -4.75 5.64
C ASN A 138 -1.11 -5.60 6.29
N SER A 139 -1.25 -6.87 5.88
CA SER A 139 -2.15 -7.83 6.50
C SER A 139 -1.81 -8.04 7.99
N GLY A 140 -0.51 -8.17 8.31
CA GLY A 140 -0.05 -8.24 9.70
C GLY A 140 -0.45 -7.03 10.53
N TRP A 141 -0.38 -5.83 9.96
CA TRP A 141 -0.83 -4.60 10.61
C TRP A 141 -2.36 -4.54 10.77
N ALA A 142 -3.13 -4.98 9.77
CA ALA A 142 -4.58 -5.04 9.86
C ALA A 142 -5.04 -6.02 10.96
N TYR A 143 -4.43 -7.21 11.07
CA TYR A 143 -4.69 -8.14 12.16
C TYR A 143 -4.30 -7.57 13.54
N TYR A 144 -3.15 -6.87 13.63
CA TYR A 144 -2.75 -6.19 14.87
C TYR A 144 -3.79 -5.15 15.30
N SER A 145 -4.31 -4.35 14.37
CA SER A 145 -5.33 -3.33 14.64
C SER A 145 -6.64 -3.94 15.13
N LYS A 146 -6.97 -5.16 14.68
CA LYS A 146 -8.07 -5.99 15.21
C LYS A 146 -7.76 -6.67 16.55
N LYS A 147 -6.53 -6.53 17.07
CA LYS A 147 -6.00 -7.25 18.24
C LYS A 147 -5.94 -8.77 18.06
N ASP A 148 -5.95 -9.24 16.82
CA ASP A 148 -5.68 -10.64 16.49
C ASP A 148 -4.16 -10.85 16.38
N TYR A 149 -3.51 -10.87 17.52
CA TYR A 149 -2.04 -10.93 17.64
C TYR A 149 -1.46 -12.22 17.06
N GLN A 150 -2.23 -13.31 17.07
CA GLN A 150 -1.77 -14.59 16.51
C GLN A 150 -1.61 -14.49 15.00
N HIS A 151 -2.64 -14.06 14.27
CA HIS A 151 -2.55 -13.89 12.83
C HIS A 151 -1.58 -12.77 12.46
N ALA A 152 -1.53 -11.68 13.24
CA ALA A 152 -0.56 -10.60 13.02
C ALA A 152 0.88 -11.12 13.05
N LEU A 153 1.26 -11.95 14.03
CA LEU A 153 2.58 -12.58 14.10
C LEU A 153 2.84 -13.49 12.91
N ILE A 154 1.87 -14.33 12.53
CA ILE A 154 1.99 -15.25 11.38
C ILE A 154 2.28 -14.47 10.10
N GLN A 155 1.54 -13.41 9.82
CA GLN A 155 1.73 -12.62 8.59
C GLN A 155 3.09 -11.91 8.57
N ASN A 156 3.49 -11.29 9.68
CA ASN A 156 4.80 -10.65 9.80
C ASN A 156 5.96 -11.66 9.66
N GLN A 157 5.83 -12.86 10.23
CA GLN A 157 6.83 -13.93 10.07
C GLN A 157 6.92 -14.42 8.63
N LYS A 158 5.77 -14.61 7.96
CA LYS A 158 5.75 -14.94 6.53
C LYS A 158 6.43 -13.86 5.68
N ALA A 159 6.23 -12.57 5.99
CA ALA A 159 6.90 -11.47 5.30
C ALA A 159 8.43 -11.57 5.43
N LEU A 160 8.94 -11.84 6.64
CA LEU A 160 10.36 -12.05 6.88
C LEU A 160 10.94 -13.29 6.17
N GLN A 161 10.14 -14.36 6.04
CA GLN A 161 10.56 -15.58 5.34
C GLN A 161 10.62 -15.39 3.82
N ARG A 162 9.68 -14.62 3.25
CA ARG A 162 9.63 -14.36 1.80
C ARG A 162 10.77 -13.45 1.34
N ASP A 163 11.14 -12.48 2.13
CA ASP A 163 12.24 -11.56 1.84
C ASP A 163 12.98 -11.15 3.13
N PRO A 164 13.97 -11.96 3.58
CA PRO A 164 14.74 -11.68 4.80
C PRO A 164 15.52 -10.35 4.74
N GLY A 165 15.87 -9.90 3.55
CA GLY A 165 16.59 -8.65 3.30
C GLY A 165 15.70 -7.46 2.96
N ALA A 166 14.37 -7.63 3.06
CA ALA A 166 13.40 -6.61 2.65
C ALA A 166 13.70 -5.24 3.30
N ILE A 167 13.53 -4.22 2.50
CA ILE A 167 13.56 -2.82 2.97
C ILE A 167 12.54 -2.57 4.10
N LEU A 168 11.50 -3.41 4.18
CA LEU A 168 10.47 -3.38 5.22
C LEU A 168 10.88 -4.09 6.53
N ARG A 169 12.01 -4.77 6.57
CA ARG A 169 12.40 -5.56 7.74
C ARG A 169 12.38 -4.76 9.05
N PRO A 170 12.92 -3.52 9.12
CA PRO A 170 12.83 -2.71 10.34
C PRO A 170 11.38 -2.45 10.78
N GLN A 171 10.48 -2.20 9.84
CA GLN A 171 9.06 -1.95 10.11
C GLN A 171 8.35 -3.23 10.56
N ILE A 172 8.69 -4.38 9.96
CA ILE A 172 8.14 -5.68 10.35
C ILE A 172 8.59 -6.03 11.77
N ASP A 173 9.88 -5.91 12.08
CA ASP A 173 10.39 -6.15 13.43
C ASP A 173 9.77 -5.18 14.47
N LYS A 174 9.58 -3.90 14.11
CA LYS A 174 8.83 -2.96 14.95
C LYS A 174 7.39 -3.45 15.22
N ASN A 175 6.68 -3.91 14.20
CA ASN A 175 5.30 -4.42 14.36
C ASN A 175 5.27 -5.67 15.26
N ILE A 176 6.20 -6.60 15.09
CA ILE A 176 6.32 -7.77 15.98
C ILE A 176 6.62 -7.33 17.41
N GLY A 177 7.49 -6.34 17.59
CA GLY A 177 7.78 -5.74 18.89
C GLY A 177 6.54 -5.14 19.55
N LEU A 178 5.69 -4.43 18.81
CA LEU A 178 4.41 -3.89 19.30
C LEU A 178 3.45 -5.01 19.73
N ILE A 179 3.32 -6.07 18.94
CA ILE A 179 2.49 -7.22 19.29
C ILE A 179 2.93 -7.82 20.63
N TYR A 180 4.23 -8.08 20.82
CA TYR A 180 4.75 -8.61 22.07
C TYR A 180 4.61 -7.63 23.24
N LEU A 181 4.74 -6.33 22.99
CA LEU A 181 4.52 -5.29 24.01
C LEU A 181 3.08 -5.32 24.52
N ASP A 182 2.10 -5.42 23.63
CA ASP A 182 0.67 -5.51 23.98
C ASP A 182 0.32 -6.81 24.71
N GLN A 183 1.06 -7.89 24.40
CA GLN A 183 0.95 -9.17 25.13
C GLN A 183 1.74 -9.18 26.46
N ALA A 184 2.33 -8.04 26.86
CA ALA A 184 3.19 -7.90 28.03
C ALA A 184 4.44 -8.81 28.02
N ASN A 185 4.84 -9.34 26.86
CA ASN A 185 6.11 -10.05 26.68
C ASN A 185 7.24 -9.07 26.41
N LEU A 186 7.68 -8.37 27.46
CA LEU A 186 8.62 -7.27 27.35
C LEU A 186 9.99 -7.70 26.82
N SER A 187 10.42 -8.94 27.05
CA SER A 187 11.71 -9.45 26.57
C SER A 187 11.73 -9.58 25.04
N GLU A 188 10.68 -10.18 24.46
CA GLU A 188 10.56 -10.31 23.01
C GLU A 188 10.31 -8.94 22.36
N ALA A 189 9.52 -8.06 22.97
CA ALA A 189 9.33 -6.71 22.50
C ALA A 189 10.66 -5.96 22.37
N ILE A 190 11.50 -5.97 23.41
CA ILE A 190 12.83 -5.37 23.40
C ILE A 190 13.72 -5.99 22.32
N ARG A 191 13.70 -7.31 22.17
CA ARG A 191 14.50 -8.01 21.17
C ARG A 191 14.15 -7.53 19.75
N HIS A 192 12.86 -7.47 19.40
CA HIS A 192 12.42 -7.05 18.10
C HIS A 192 12.60 -5.55 17.84
N PHE A 193 12.34 -4.70 18.84
CA PHE A 193 12.64 -3.27 18.71
C PHE A 193 14.13 -3.01 18.52
N ASN A 194 15.03 -3.75 19.21
CA ASN A 194 16.46 -3.62 18.99
C ASN A 194 16.83 -3.98 17.55
N ILE A 195 16.33 -5.09 17.00
CA ILE A 195 16.56 -5.45 15.57
C ILE A 195 16.10 -4.30 14.66
N ALA A 196 14.90 -3.77 14.91
CA ALA A 196 14.35 -2.69 14.09
C ALA A 196 15.25 -1.44 14.08
N VAL A 197 15.76 -1.02 15.27
CA VAL A 197 16.58 0.19 15.38
C VAL A 197 18.04 -0.04 14.99
N GLU A 198 18.54 -1.25 15.05
CA GLU A 198 19.86 -1.63 14.50
C GLU A 198 19.87 -1.55 12.98
N LEU A 199 18.82 -2.07 12.34
CA LEU A 199 18.66 -2.03 10.89
C LEU A 199 18.31 -0.63 10.37
N SER A 200 17.56 0.15 11.14
CA SER A 200 17.17 1.51 10.79
C SER A 200 17.25 2.44 12.03
N PRO A 201 18.43 2.99 12.32
CA PRO A 201 18.61 3.89 13.49
C PRO A 201 17.71 5.13 13.46
N SER A 202 17.27 5.55 12.28
CA SER A 202 16.36 6.68 12.09
C SER A 202 14.87 6.33 12.28
N LEU A 203 14.53 5.08 12.58
CA LEU A 203 13.16 4.65 12.88
C LEU A 203 12.77 5.10 14.30
N TYR A 204 12.51 6.40 14.43
CA TYR A 204 12.34 7.09 15.71
C TYR A 204 11.12 6.62 16.52
N ASP A 205 10.06 6.11 15.87
CA ASP A 205 8.92 5.50 16.55
C ASP A 205 9.31 4.18 17.24
N ALA A 206 10.08 3.32 16.57
CA ALA A 206 10.62 2.11 17.19
C ALA A 206 11.56 2.43 18.36
N GLN A 207 12.39 3.48 18.23
CA GLN A 207 13.25 3.98 19.33
C GLN A 207 12.40 4.42 20.53
N LEU A 208 11.27 5.12 20.29
CA LEU A 208 10.38 5.53 21.38
C LEU A 208 9.81 4.32 22.11
N PHE A 209 9.22 3.36 21.35
CA PHE A 209 8.66 2.15 21.93
C PHE A 209 9.69 1.31 22.69
N LEU A 210 10.92 1.24 22.18
CA LEU A 210 12.04 0.60 22.86
C LEU A 210 12.33 1.28 24.21
N GLY A 211 12.42 2.61 24.22
CA GLY A 211 12.64 3.39 25.44
C GLY A 211 11.52 3.19 26.48
N GLU A 212 10.26 3.24 26.04
CA GLU A 212 9.10 3.00 26.90
C GLU A 212 9.08 1.56 27.46
N THR A 213 9.52 0.58 26.63
CA THR A 213 9.59 -0.82 27.06
C THR A 213 10.72 -1.01 28.09
N TYR A 214 11.87 -0.35 27.92
CA TYR A 214 12.94 -0.33 28.94
C TYR A 214 12.48 0.31 30.26
N LEU A 215 11.66 1.36 30.23
CA LEU A 215 11.07 1.93 31.44
C LEU A 215 10.17 0.94 32.18
N LYS A 216 9.39 0.14 31.47
CA LYS A 216 8.53 -0.90 32.07
C LYS A 216 9.34 -1.94 32.86
N ILE A 217 10.55 -2.25 32.45
CA ILE A 217 11.48 -3.14 33.17
C ILE A 217 12.46 -2.39 34.10
N GLN A 218 12.26 -1.08 34.30
CA GLN A 218 13.07 -0.19 35.13
C GLN A 218 14.53 -0.01 34.67
N ASP A 219 14.85 -0.35 33.43
CA ASP A 219 16.16 -0.08 32.81
C ASP A 219 16.24 1.37 32.30
N LYS A 220 16.41 2.27 33.26
CA LYS A 220 16.52 3.71 33.01
C LYS A 220 17.70 4.07 32.09
N ALA A 221 18.80 3.31 32.15
CA ALA A 221 19.98 3.59 31.36
C ALA A 221 19.75 3.39 29.86
N ASN A 222 19.17 2.26 29.48
CA ASN A 222 18.84 1.97 28.08
C ASN A 222 17.64 2.79 27.60
N ALA A 223 16.64 3.04 28.44
CA ALA A 223 15.53 3.94 28.12
C ALA A 223 16.04 5.35 27.74
N LYS A 224 16.98 5.91 28.52
CA LYS A 224 17.59 7.21 28.23
C LYS A 224 18.29 7.25 26.87
N LYS A 225 19.05 6.20 26.52
CA LYS A 225 19.71 6.09 25.21
C LYS A 225 18.71 6.08 24.06
N ALA A 226 17.64 5.29 24.18
CA ALA A 226 16.61 5.19 23.17
C ALA A 226 15.89 6.54 22.96
N PHE A 227 15.49 7.24 24.01
CA PHE A 227 14.87 8.57 23.90
C PHE A 227 15.82 9.63 23.32
N GLN A 228 17.12 9.59 23.65
CA GLN A 228 18.10 10.46 23.03
C GLN A 228 18.21 10.22 21.52
N ALA A 229 18.11 8.97 21.08
CA ALA A 229 18.08 8.63 19.65
C ALA A 229 16.83 9.20 18.96
N VAL A 230 15.64 9.13 19.58
CA VAL A 230 14.42 9.78 19.05
C VAL A 230 14.65 11.27 18.81
N ILE A 231 15.20 11.97 19.82
CA ILE A 231 15.45 13.42 19.73
C ILE A 231 16.47 13.75 18.65
N LYS A 232 17.49 12.90 18.50
CA LYS A 232 18.53 13.09 17.46
C LYS A 232 17.92 13.05 16.05
N TYR A 233 17.03 12.11 15.77
CA TYR A 233 16.50 11.89 14.43
C TYR A 233 15.20 12.68 14.14
N SER A 234 14.40 12.98 15.16
CA SER A 234 13.11 13.66 14.96
C SER A 234 12.72 14.58 16.12
N PRO A 235 13.51 15.65 16.38
CA PRO A 235 13.39 16.48 17.60
C PRO A 235 12.09 17.30 17.69
N GLN A 236 11.44 17.57 16.55
CA GLN A 236 10.24 18.40 16.47
C GLN A 236 8.94 17.58 16.25
N SER A 237 9.04 16.27 16.07
CA SER A 237 7.88 15.40 15.93
C SER A 237 7.18 15.19 17.28
N ALA A 238 5.94 14.71 17.24
CA ALA A 238 5.23 14.26 18.44
C ALA A 238 6.04 13.22 19.23
N TYR A 239 6.76 12.32 18.53
CA TYR A 239 7.67 11.34 19.16
C TYR A 239 8.85 12.01 19.86
N GLY A 240 9.46 13.04 19.24
CA GLY A 240 10.57 13.79 19.83
C GLY A 240 10.14 14.58 21.07
N ILE A 241 8.95 15.16 21.05
CA ILE A 241 8.36 15.84 22.21
C ILE A 241 8.16 14.85 23.34
N LYS A 242 7.51 13.71 23.08
CA LYS A 242 7.27 12.65 24.06
C LYS A 242 8.56 12.08 24.65
N ALA A 243 9.60 11.91 23.81
CA ALA A 243 10.91 11.47 24.28
C ALA A 243 11.57 12.48 25.25
N LYS A 244 11.42 13.80 25.01
CA LYS A 244 11.89 14.84 25.92
C LYS A 244 11.18 14.79 27.27
N GLU A 245 9.87 14.58 27.27
CA GLU A 245 9.06 14.44 28.51
C GLU A 245 9.52 13.23 29.31
N HIS A 246 9.73 12.07 28.67
CA HIS A 246 10.26 10.89 29.34
C HIS A 246 11.67 11.14 29.95
N LEU A 247 12.57 11.82 29.22
CA LEU A 247 13.90 12.14 29.74
C LEU A 247 13.86 13.05 30.98
N GLN A 248 12.91 13.98 31.06
CA GLN A 248 12.71 14.83 32.24
C GLN A 248 12.21 14.04 33.45
N SER A 249 11.43 12.98 33.22
CA SER A 249 10.89 12.12 34.28
C SER A 249 11.90 11.08 34.81
N ILE A 250 12.94 10.76 34.05
CA ILE A 250 14.02 9.83 34.44
C ILE A 250 15.04 10.59 35.33
N LYS A 251 14.75 10.66 36.57
CA LYS A 251 15.69 11.18 37.59
C LYS A 251 16.56 10.07 38.15
#